data_9beff53b6352448e499ba9dfb26fa894
#
_entry.id   9beff53b6352448e499ba9dfb26fa894
#
_cell.length_a   1.000
_cell.length_b   1.000
_cell.length_c   1.000
_cell.angle_alpha   90.00
_cell.angle_beta   90.00
_cell.angle_gamma   90.00
#
_symmetry.space_group_name_H-M   'P 1'
#
loop_
_entity.id
_entity.type
_entity.pdbx_description
1 polymer ?
#
loop_
_entity_poly.entity_id
_entity_poly.type
_entity_poly.pdbx_seq_one_letter_code
_entity_poly.pdbx_strand_id
1 'polypeptide(L)'
;MDRIAALYEAFTSRDIDAVVAQLAPDVDWPDAMRGTRVVGADAVRAYWLGQWEVVDLAVTPRRVRELPDGRVEVLVEQVVRDSDGDLLSHAFVLHTYTLDGAGVRRMDVGDPQGQAPL
;
A
#
# COMPACT_ATOMS: atom_id res chain seq x y z
N MET A 1 4.05 2.52 14.57
CA MET A 1 2.82 1.77 14.30
C MET A 1 1.69 2.70 13.91
N ASP A 2 1.60 3.82 14.57
CA ASP A 2 0.56 4.81 14.26
C ASP A 2 0.63 5.28 12.80
N ARG A 3 1.84 5.38 12.25
CA ARG A 3 2.04 5.78 10.86
C ARG A 3 1.41 4.79 9.89
N ILE A 4 1.53 3.49 10.17
CA ILE A 4 0.95 2.45 9.32
C ILE A 4 -0.57 2.50 9.39
N ALA A 5 -1.14 2.61 10.58
CA ALA A 5 -2.59 2.73 10.75
C ALA A 5 -3.13 3.96 10.03
N ALA A 6 -2.45 5.10 10.17
CA ALA A 6 -2.84 6.34 9.51
C ALA A 6 -2.81 6.20 7.99
N LEU A 7 -1.83 5.47 7.45
CA LEU A 7 -1.71 5.25 6.02
C LEU A 7 -2.91 4.48 5.47
N TYR A 8 -3.31 3.37 6.12
CA TYR A 8 -4.45 2.59 5.65
C TYR A 8 -5.77 3.34 5.82
N GLU A 9 -5.91 4.10 6.89
CA GLU A 9 -7.06 4.96 7.10
C GLU A 9 -7.19 5.99 5.97
N ALA A 10 -6.06 6.59 5.59
CA ALA A 10 -6.03 7.56 4.50
C ALA A 10 -6.39 6.93 3.15
N PHE A 11 -5.91 5.71 2.89
CA PHE A 11 -6.30 4.99 1.67
C PHE A 11 -7.79 4.70 1.65
N THR A 12 -8.36 4.24 2.74
CA THR A 12 -9.77 3.90 2.83
C THR A 12 -10.66 5.12 2.61
N SER A 13 -10.26 6.26 3.16
CA SER A 13 -11.00 7.52 3.01
C SER A 13 -10.66 8.27 1.73
N ARG A 14 -9.70 7.77 0.95
CA ARG A 14 -9.20 8.43 -0.27
C ARG A 14 -8.69 9.84 -0.02
N ASP A 15 -8.07 10.03 1.13
CA ASP A 15 -7.46 11.30 1.50
C ASP A 15 -6.02 11.30 1.03
N ILE A 16 -5.80 11.80 -0.18
CA ILE A 16 -4.45 11.74 -0.79
C ILE A 16 -3.44 12.58 -0.01
N ASP A 17 -3.85 13.68 0.57
CA ASP A 17 -2.94 14.50 1.33
C ASP A 17 -2.48 13.77 2.59
N ALA A 18 -3.37 13.03 3.25
CA ALA A 18 -3.03 12.21 4.41
C ALA A 18 -2.14 11.03 4.02
N VAL A 19 -2.35 10.42 2.84
CA VAL A 19 -1.46 9.38 2.33
C VAL A 19 -0.04 9.93 2.17
N VAL A 20 0.08 11.03 1.42
CA VAL A 20 1.39 11.63 1.12
C VAL A 20 2.11 12.09 2.38
N ALA A 21 1.35 12.52 3.39
CA ALA A 21 1.93 12.96 4.66
C ALA A 21 2.69 11.84 5.38
N GLN A 22 2.39 10.57 5.08
CA GLN A 22 3.08 9.43 5.69
C GLN A 22 4.31 8.98 4.91
N LEU A 23 4.56 9.57 3.73
CA LEU A 23 5.62 9.13 2.83
C LEU A 23 6.85 10.03 2.95
N ALA A 24 8.03 9.42 2.80
CA ALA A 24 9.26 10.18 2.62
C ALA A 24 9.24 10.86 1.24
N PRO A 25 9.93 11.99 1.08
CA PRO A 25 9.91 12.70 -0.22
C PRO A 25 10.39 11.87 -1.41
N ASP A 26 11.30 10.93 -1.16
CA ASP A 26 11.89 10.07 -2.20
C ASP A 26 11.37 8.63 -2.12
N VAL A 27 10.16 8.43 -1.62
CA VAL A 27 9.55 7.12 -1.44
C VAL A 27 9.59 6.28 -2.73
N ASP A 28 9.84 4.99 -2.57
CA ASP A 28 9.86 4.00 -3.65
C ASP A 28 8.64 3.09 -3.50
N TRP A 29 7.68 3.24 -4.38
CA TRP A 29 6.36 2.61 -4.28
C TRP A 29 6.13 1.65 -5.44
N PRO A 30 5.50 0.49 -5.22
CA PRO A 30 5.27 -0.46 -6.31
C PRO A 30 4.09 -0.04 -7.18
N ASP A 31 4.26 -0.20 -8.49
CA ASP A 31 3.15 -0.25 -9.42
C ASP A 31 2.96 -1.72 -9.78
N ALA A 32 2.13 -2.40 -8.99
CA ALA A 32 1.98 -3.85 -9.08
C ALA A 32 1.37 -4.29 -10.41
N MET A 33 0.54 -3.44 -11.02
CA MET A 33 -0.11 -3.79 -12.29
C MET A 33 0.87 -3.81 -13.45
N ARG A 34 1.88 -2.93 -13.41
CA ARG A 34 2.88 -2.83 -14.48
C ARG A 34 4.18 -3.54 -14.16
N GLY A 35 4.34 -4.00 -12.92
CA GLY A 35 5.58 -4.60 -12.47
C GLY A 35 6.74 -3.61 -12.40
N THR A 36 6.44 -2.32 -12.19
CA THR A 36 7.43 -1.26 -12.12
C THR A 36 7.39 -0.56 -10.77
N ARG A 37 8.16 0.52 -10.64
CA ARG A 37 8.22 1.31 -9.42
C ARG A 37 7.83 2.76 -9.72
N VAL A 38 7.25 3.42 -8.72
CA VAL A 38 6.92 4.84 -8.75
C VAL A 38 7.77 5.50 -7.67
N VAL A 39 8.62 6.43 -8.06
CA VAL A 39 9.58 7.03 -7.13
C VAL A 39 9.23 8.50 -6.90
N GLY A 40 9.18 8.89 -5.61
CA GLY A 40 8.90 10.25 -5.19
C GLY A 40 7.45 10.42 -4.75
N ALA A 41 7.25 11.21 -3.69
CA ALA A 41 5.93 11.42 -3.11
C ALA A 41 4.95 12.04 -4.12
N ASP A 42 5.42 12.97 -4.94
CA ASP A 42 4.55 13.61 -5.95
C ASP A 42 4.11 12.61 -7.02
N ALA A 43 5.01 11.72 -7.43
CA ALA A 43 4.69 10.70 -8.42
C ALA A 43 3.71 9.67 -7.84
N VAL A 44 3.87 9.30 -6.57
CA VAL A 44 2.94 8.40 -5.88
C VAL A 44 1.56 9.04 -5.75
N ARG A 45 1.52 10.33 -5.45
CA ARG A 45 0.27 11.10 -5.40
C ARG A 45 -0.49 10.99 -6.73
N ALA A 46 0.18 11.28 -7.83
CA ALA A 46 -0.42 11.22 -9.15
C ALA A 46 -0.89 9.80 -9.49
N TYR A 47 -0.08 8.82 -9.16
CA TYR A 47 -0.40 7.41 -9.37
C TYR A 47 -1.71 7.01 -8.67
N TRP A 48 -1.85 7.33 -7.38
CA TRP A 48 -3.05 6.96 -6.62
C TRP A 48 -4.28 7.74 -7.05
N LEU A 49 -4.14 9.01 -7.38
CA LEU A 49 -5.27 9.77 -7.90
C LEU A 49 -5.80 9.15 -9.19
N GLY A 50 -4.91 8.70 -10.06
CA GLY A 50 -5.29 8.00 -11.28
C GLY A 50 -5.94 6.65 -11.02
N GLN A 51 -5.43 5.88 -10.06
CA GLN A 51 -6.01 4.58 -9.71
C GLN A 51 -7.43 4.72 -9.17
N TRP A 52 -7.66 5.71 -8.31
CA TRP A 52 -8.97 5.92 -7.70
C TRP A 52 -10.02 6.39 -8.70
N GLU A 53 -9.63 6.87 -9.88
CA GLU A 53 -10.56 7.22 -10.94
C GLU A 53 -11.14 6.00 -11.65
N VAL A 54 -10.40 4.90 -11.67
CA VAL A 54 -10.78 3.72 -12.45
C VAL A 54 -11.20 2.54 -11.59
N VAL A 55 -10.75 2.46 -10.35
CA VAL A 55 -11.11 1.35 -9.46
C VAL A 55 -11.45 1.86 -8.07
N ASP A 56 -12.30 1.09 -7.40
CA ASP A 56 -12.59 1.26 -5.98
C ASP A 56 -11.79 0.20 -5.23
N LEU A 57 -10.79 0.65 -4.49
CA LEU A 57 -9.87 -0.22 -3.77
C LEU A 57 -10.11 -0.09 -2.26
N ALA A 58 -10.48 -1.20 -1.62
CA ALA A 58 -10.57 -1.28 -0.17
C ALA A 58 -9.44 -2.13 0.36
N VAL A 59 -8.64 -1.58 1.24
CA VAL A 59 -7.51 -2.27 1.87
C VAL A 59 -7.71 -2.28 3.37
N THR A 60 -7.72 -3.49 3.96
CA THR A 60 -7.93 -3.67 5.39
C THR A 60 -6.72 -4.39 5.96
N PRO A 61 -5.97 -3.76 6.87
CA PRO A 61 -4.85 -4.44 7.53
C PRO A 61 -5.41 -5.47 8.51
N ARG A 62 -4.98 -6.72 8.35
CA ARG A 62 -5.45 -7.83 9.19
C ARG A 62 -4.45 -8.22 10.25
N ARG A 63 -3.16 -8.04 9.98
CA ARG A 63 -2.10 -8.36 10.93
C ARG A 63 -0.87 -7.50 10.62
N VAL A 64 -0.28 -6.95 11.66
CA VAL A 64 0.92 -6.11 11.54
C VAL A 64 2.02 -6.79 12.36
N ARG A 65 3.18 -6.94 11.75
CA ARG A 65 4.33 -7.58 12.38
C ARG A 65 5.60 -6.79 12.11
N GLU A 66 6.35 -6.51 13.17
CA GLU A 66 7.65 -5.90 13.02
C GLU A 66 8.69 -6.98 12.72
N LEU A 67 9.49 -6.76 11.67
CA LEU A 67 10.52 -7.72 11.26
C LEU A 67 11.81 -7.44 12.02
N PRO A 68 12.72 -8.46 12.10
CA PRO A 68 13.98 -8.30 12.85
C PRO A 68 14.86 -7.14 12.39
N ASP A 69 14.76 -6.75 11.12
CA ASP A 69 15.53 -5.63 10.56
C ASP A 69 14.85 -4.28 10.71
N GLY A 70 13.72 -4.22 11.43
CA GLY A 70 12.98 -2.98 11.67
C GLY A 70 11.92 -2.64 10.63
N ARG A 71 11.83 -3.40 9.54
CA ARG A 71 10.73 -3.22 8.58
C ARG A 71 9.42 -3.70 9.19
N VAL A 72 8.31 -3.26 8.63
CA VAL A 72 6.99 -3.63 9.11
C VAL A 72 6.25 -4.39 8.01
N GLU A 73 5.79 -5.59 8.33
CA GLU A 73 5.02 -6.43 7.41
C GLU A 73 3.55 -6.38 7.79
N VAL A 74 2.68 -6.11 6.82
CA VAL A 74 1.24 -6.03 7.04
C VAL A 74 0.56 -7.04 6.14
N LEU A 75 -0.25 -7.91 6.73
CA LEU A 75 -1.15 -8.78 5.97
C LEU A 75 -2.40 -7.97 5.67
N VAL A 76 -2.70 -7.79 4.40
CA VAL A 76 -3.77 -6.91 3.93
C VAL A 76 -4.80 -7.71 3.17
N GLU A 77 -6.06 -7.50 3.52
CA GLU A 77 -7.17 -7.97 2.70
C GLU A 77 -7.51 -6.86 1.71
N GLN A 78 -7.46 -7.19 0.43
CA GLN A 78 -7.63 -6.24 -0.65
C GLN A 78 -8.83 -6.61 -1.50
N VAL A 79 -9.77 -5.68 -1.64
CA VAL A 79 -10.96 -5.85 -2.46
C VAL A 79 -10.94 -4.75 -3.52
N VAL A 80 -11.00 -5.17 -4.79
CA VAL A 80 -10.98 -4.24 -5.91
C VAL A 80 -12.30 -4.37 -6.66
N ARG A 81 -12.99 -3.23 -6.85
CA ARG A 81 -14.23 -3.18 -7.62
C ARG A 81 -14.08 -2.17 -8.74
N ASP A 82 -14.86 -2.34 -9.81
CA ASP A 82 -14.90 -1.33 -10.87
C ASP A 82 -15.86 -0.19 -10.50
N SER A 83 -16.01 0.76 -11.43
CA SER A 83 -16.85 1.93 -11.20
C SER A 83 -18.34 1.59 -11.08
N ASP A 84 -18.75 0.41 -11.53
CA ASP A 84 -20.14 -0.07 -11.42
C ASP A 84 -20.36 -0.85 -10.13
N GLY A 85 -19.32 -1.05 -9.34
CA GLY A 85 -19.39 -1.80 -8.09
C GLY A 85 -19.17 -3.30 -8.24
N ASP A 86 -18.86 -3.76 -9.46
CA ASP A 86 -18.61 -5.19 -9.69
C ASP A 86 -17.25 -5.59 -9.14
N LEU A 87 -17.20 -6.77 -8.52
CA LEU A 87 -15.98 -7.28 -7.93
C LEU A 87 -14.99 -7.72 -9.01
N LEU A 88 -13.81 -7.10 -9.02
CA LEU A 88 -12.73 -7.47 -9.94
C LEU A 88 -11.74 -8.42 -9.28
N SER A 89 -11.46 -8.24 -7.98
CA SER A 89 -10.46 -9.03 -7.29
C SER A 89 -10.72 -9.00 -5.79
N HIS A 90 -10.46 -10.12 -5.14
CA HIS A 90 -10.44 -10.23 -3.69
C HIS A 90 -9.25 -11.11 -3.32
N ALA A 91 -8.29 -10.57 -2.63
CA ALA A 91 -7.05 -11.28 -2.33
C ALA A 91 -6.45 -10.81 -1.01
N PHE A 92 -5.61 -11.67 -0.43
CA PHE A 92 -4.72 -11.27 0.66
C PHE A 92 -3.35 -11.05 0.09
N VAL A 93 -2.72 -9.94 0.47
CA VAL A 93 -1.36 -9.60 0.03
C VAL A 93 -0.53 -9.18 1.24
N LEU A 94 0.79 -9.25 1.09
CA LEU A 94 1.71 -8.74 2.09
C LEU A 94 2.26 -7.41 1.62
N HIS A 95 2.19 -6.41 2.48
CA HIS A 95 2.86 -5.14 2.28
C HIS A 95 4.01 -5.05 3.26
N THR A 96 5.22 -4.87 2.76
CA THR A 96 6.40 -4.71 3.60
C THR A 96 6.91 -3.29 3.48
N TYR A 97 6.94 -2.58 4.59
CA TYR A 97 7.29 -1.17 4.65
C TYR A 97 8.67 -0.98 5.23
N THR A 98 9.47 -0.15 4.56
CA THR A 98 10.72 0.36 5.09
C THR A 98 10.48 1.79 5.56
N LEU A 99 10.72 2.05 6.83
CA LEU A 99 10.39 3.31 7.49
C LEU A 99 11.63 3.94 8.10
N ASP A 100 11.64 5.26 8.17
CA ASP A 100 12.62 6.01 8.98
C ASP A 100 11.95 7.28 9.50
N GLY A 101 12.74 8.22 10.04
CA GLY A 101 12.22 9.46 10.58
C GLY A 101 11.51 10.35 9.57
N ALA A 102 11.79 10.18 8.27
CA ALA A 102 11.14 10.96 7.21
C ALA A 102 9.82 10.35 6.74
N GLY A 103 9.53 9.10 7.13
CA GLY A 103 8.29 8.43 6.78
C GLY A 103 8.52 7.10 6.09
N VAL A 104 7.56 6.68 5.28
CA VAL A 104 7.68 5.46 4.49
C VAL A 104 8.66 5.70 3.35
N ARG A 105 9.76 4.95 3.34
CA ARG A 105 10.79 5.05 2.31
C ARG A 105 10.54 4.11 1.15
N ARG A 106 9.96 2.94 1.44
CA ARG A 106 9.76 1.92 0.43
C ARG A 106 8.61 1.01 0.85
N MET A 107 7.86 0.55 -0.12
CA MET A 107 6.86 -0.48 0.09
C MET A 107 7.05 -1.57 -0.96
N ASP A 108 6.99 -2.83 -0.51
CA ASP A 108 7.07 -3.99 -1.39
C ASP A 108 5.82 -4.83 -1.20
N VAL A 109 5.29 -5.35 -2.31
CA VAL A 109 4.12 -6.22 -2.31
C VAL A 109 4.59 -7.67 -2.45
N GLY A 110 4.05 -8.54 -1.61
CA GLY A 110 4.33 -9.96 -1.68
C GLY A 110 3.05 -10.77 -1.62
N ASP A 111 3.18 -12.05 -1.94
CA ASP A 111 2.09 -13.01 -1.88
C ASP A 111 2.26 -13.83 -0.60
N PRO A 112 1.27 -13.81 0.34
CA PRO A 112 1.39 -14.62 1.56
C PRO A 112 1.57 -16.11 1.27
N GLN A 113 0.91 -16.61 0.22
CA GLN A 113 1.02 -18.02 -0.17
C GLN A 113 2.34 -18.31 -0.86
N GLY A 114 2.87 -17.34 -1.60
CA GLY A 114 4.18 -17.46 -2.23
C GLY A 114 5.32 -17.51 -1.23
N GLN A 115 5.09 -17.08 0.01
CA GLN A 115 6.05 -17.15 1.10
C GLN A 115 6.12 -18.53 1.73
N ALA A 116 5.10 -19.37 1.53
CA ALA A 116 5.05 -20.68 2.17
C ALA A 116 6.06 -21.62 1.52
N PRO A 117 6.75 -22.44 2.33
CA PRO A 117 7.63 -23.47 1.77
C PRO A 117 6.79 -24.47 0.99
N LEU A 118 7.31 -24.85 -0.11
CA LEU A 118 6.64 -25.82 -0.98
C LEU A 118 7.17 -27.22 -0.73
#